data_1a308b1c094b86d6791997ccc23fdb26
#
_entry.id   1a308b1c094b86d6791997ccc23fdb26
#
_cell.length_a   1.000
_cell.length_b   1.000
_cell.length_c   1.000
_cell.angle_alpha   90.00
_cell.angle_beta   90.00
_cell.angle_gamma   90.00
#
_symmetry.space_group_name_H-M   'P 1'
#
loop_
_entity.id
_entity.type
_entity.pdbx_description
1 polymer ?
#
loop_
_entity_poly.entity_id
_entity_poly.type
_entity_poly.pdbx_seq_one_letter_code
_entity_poly.pdbx_strand_id
1 'polypeptide(L)'
;MNRSGGIAVPRRHLCSIGEIVNSRYRVVSELGEGTYGHVYKVSDSAGRVYAMKLLHLWDIPSDIRKELIDRFEMEYHTGRISSEYLVHSCDAGYLDGNPYIVMEFCGGGDLTSRMNDDGARTAKYARDILRGLDALHANGKVHRDLKPENVLIKENGTAALTDFGIAGDRNKRMTERNIFGRPYQIFGTYAYMPPEQVNRRAGGSTVLPTTDMFSFGVLLYQLLTGKLPFGTLEDHNDLARYQLRGKAGEWDRMSLASLPRGSQWERLVAQCLEPDYKKRLPNASAALKLVPDFGEHVEEVGYAVVPPPPPVQQNLQKGYRLRILQGMEYGKTYDLLELFEQNSKRLLTMGRGTMNDVQLMEYQSYYMSRKHFTLEADRELKTFVIRDGQWDMESRQWNPSANGTYVNSTQITQMGQKLYPGDVITVGEMTIKFEQY
;
A
#
# COMPACT_ATOMS: atom_id res chain seq x y z
N MET A 1 -15.53 12.20 -4.00
CA MET A 1 -16.51 12.57 -2.95
C MET A 1 -16.68 14.09 -2.98
N ASN A 2 -17.90 14.62 -3.12
CA ASN A 2 -18.13 16.08 -3.21
C ASN A 2 -17.99 16.71 -1.82
N ARG A 3 -17.01 17.60 -1.60
CA ARG A 3 -16.70 18.26 -0.31
C ARG A 3 -17.59 19.45 0.05
N SER A 4 -18.72 19.70 -0.62
CA SER A 4 -19.55 20.90 -0.44
C SER A 4 -20.74 20.78 0.54
N GLY A 5 -20.85 19.72 1.29
CA GLY A 5 -21.81 19.59 2.39
C GLY A 5 -21.10 19.15 3.64
N GLY A 6 -21.26 19.83 4.77
CA GLY A 6 -20.68 19.43 6.05
C GLY A 6 -21.00 17.94 6.31
N ILE A 7 -19.97 17.13 6.62
CA ILE A 7 -20.16 15.72 6.93
C ILE A 7 -21.10 15.62 8.11
N ALA A 8 -22.25 14.96 7.92
CA ALA A 8 -23.22 14.75 8.98
C ALA A 8 -22.56 14.02 10.15
N VAL A 9 -22.97 14.30 11.38
CA VAL A 9 -22.47 13.58 12.56
C VAL A 9 -22.75 12.09 12.37
N PRO A 10 -21.73 11.21 12.44
CA PRO A 10 -21.92 9.79 12.22
C PRO A 10 -22.93 9.21 13.20
N ARG A 11 -23.95 8.52 12.69
CA ARG A 11 -24.96 7.82 13.49
C ARG A 11 -24.75 6.32 13.35
N ARG A 12 -25.10 5.57 14.40
CA ARG A 12 -25.06 4.12 14.34
C ARG A 12 -26.01 3.60 13.24
N HIS A 13 -25.46 2.86 12.29
CA HIS A 13 -26.20 2.27 11.20
C HIS A 13 -25.62 0.90 10.82
N LEU A 14 -26.36 -0.16 11.09
CA LEU A 14 -26.09 -1.50 10.60
C LEU A 14 -27.13 -1.83 9.53
N CYS A 15 -26.68 -2.12 8.31
CA CYS A 15 -27.60 -2.38 7.22
C CYS A 15 -28.36 -3.69 7.42
N SER A 16 -29.66 -3.63 7.22
CA SER A 16 -30.54 -4.82 7.26
C SER A 16 -30.65 -5.47 5.88
N ILE A 17 -30.84 -6.80 5.84
CA ILE A 17 -31.13 -7.51 4.58
C ILE A 17 -32.39 -6.94 3.93
N GLY A 18 -32.31 -6.61 2.65
CA GLY A 18 -33.38 -5.99 1.88
C GLY A 18 -33.37 -4.46 1.90
N GLU A 19 -32.60 -3.83 2.80
CA GLU A 19 -32.44 -2.37 2.84
C GLU A 19 -31.86 -1.82 1.54
N ILE A 20 -32.31 -0.62 1.14
CA ILE A 20 -31.81 0.07 -0.05
C ILE A 20 -30.94 1.26 0.37
N VAL A 21 -29.64 1.13 0.18
CA VAL A 21 -28.66 2.18 0.47
C VAL A 21 -28.65 3.21 -0.66
N ASN A 22 -28.86 4.49 -0.29
CA ASN A 22 -28.87 5.64 -1.21
C ASN A 22 -29.70 5.43 -2.48
N SER A 23 -30.86 4.77 -2.35
CA SER A 23 -31.80 4.45 -3.44
C SER A 23 -31.18 3.67 -4.60
N ARG A 24 -30.05 3.03 -4.40
CA ARG A 24 -29.27 2.39 -5.48
C ARG A 24 -28.86 0.95 -5.20
N TYR A 25 -28.45 0.63 -3.99
CA TYR A 25 -27.90 -0.67 -3.65
C TYR A 25 -28.78 -1.40 -2.64
N ARG A 26 -29.33 -2.55 -3.00
CA ARG A 26 -30.09 -3.43 -2.10
C ARG A 26 -29.13 -4.36 -1.36
N VAL A 27 -29.19 -4.39 -0.05
CA VAL A 27 -28.42 -5.31 0.79
C VAL A 27 -28.97 -6.74 0.62
N VAL A 28 -28.09 -7.66 0.23
CA VAL A 28 -28.43 -9.07 -0.01
C VAL A 28 -28.04 -9.94 1.18
N SER A 29 -26.84 -9.77 1.69
CA SER A 29 -26.34 -10.49 2.88
C SER A 29 -25.16 -9.72 3.48
N GLU A 30 -24.80 -10.05 4.70
CA GLU A 30 -23.51 -9.69 5.28
C GLU A 30 -22.44 -10.65 4.77
N LEU A 31 -21.24 -10.13 4.47
CA LEU A 31 -20.06 -10.91 4.06
C LEU A 31 -19.03 -11.04 5.19
N GLY A 32 -18.96 -10.06 6.07
CA GLY A 32 -18.06 -10.10 7.22
C GLY A 32 -17.99 -8.79 7.99
N GLU A 33 -17.43 -8.88 9.18
CA GLU A 33 -17.16 -7.76 10.08
C GLU A 33 -15.65 -7.54 10.17
N GLY A 34 -15.20 -6.32 9.88
CA GLY A 34 -13.82 -5.89 10.04
C GLY A 34 -13.61 -5.03 11.30
N THR A 35 -12.38 -4.61 11.53
CA THR A 35 -12.01 -3.78 12.70
C THR A 35 -12.78 -2.45 12.77
N TYR A 36 -13.11 -1.87 11.62
CA TYR A 36 -13.70 -0.54 11.52
C TYR A 36 -15.04 -0.51 10.78
N GLY A 37 -15.64 -1.66 10.51
CA GLY A 37 -16.89 -1.67 9.76
C GLY A 37 -17.33 -3.05 9.30
N HIS A 38 -18.39 -3.07 8.50
CA HIS A 38 -18.97 -4.28 7.94
C HIS A 38 -18.83 -4.29 6.41
N VAL A 39 -18.76 -5.49 5.86
CA VAL A 39 -18.81 -5.72 4.42
C VAL A 39 -20.11 -6.45 4.09
N TYR A 40 -20.88 -5.89 3.17
CA TYR A 40 -22.16 -6.42 2.72
C TYR A 40 -22.08 -6.82 1.25
N LYS A 41 -22.76 -7.91 0.89
CA LYS A 41 -23.12 -8.21 -0.48
C LYS A 41 -24.33 -7.34 -0.85
N VAL A 42 -24.22 -6.59 -1.92
CA VAL A 42 -25.32 -5.72 -2.40
C VAL A 42 -25.59 -5.94 -3.87
N SER A 43 -26.81 -5.59 -4.33
CA SER A 43 -27.16 -5.61 -5.75
C SER A 43 -27.72 -4.27 -6.19
N ASP A 44 -27.44 -3.87 -7.43
CA ASP A 44 -28.07 -2.71 -8.05
C ASP A 44 -29.44 -3.07 -8.66
N SER A 45 -30.12 -2.06 -9.24
CA SER A 45 -31.42 -2.23 -9.89
C SER A 45 -31.39 -3.14 -11.13
N ALA A 46 -30.22 -3.36 -11.74
CA ALA A 46 -30.01 -4.29 -12.84
C ALA A 46 -29.66 -5.71 -12.38
N GLY A 47 -29.67 -5.97 -11.07
CA GLY A 47 -29.31 -7.26 -10.47
C GLY A 47 -27.81 -7.56 -10.44
N ARG A 48 -26.96 -6.61 -10.79
CA ARG A 48 -25.50 -6.78 -10.69
C ARG A 48 -25.08 -6.77 -9.24
N VAL A 49 -24.18 -7.68 -8.88
CA VAL A 49 -23.75 -7.91 -7.52
C VAL A 49 -22.42 -7.22 -7.23
N TYR A 50 -22.29 -6.64 -6.02
CA TYR A 50 -21.13 -5.92 -5.55
C TYR A 50 -20.84 -6.27 -4.08
N ALA A 51 -19.64 -5.97 -3.61
CA ALA A 51 -19.33 -5.87 -2.19
C ALA A 51 -19.39 -4.39 -1.77
N MET A 52 -20.04 -4.10 -0.65
CA MET A 52 -20.07 -2.75 -0.05
C MET A 52 -19.42 -2.78 1.32
N LYS A 53 -18.32 -2.05 1.48
CA LYS A 53 -17.61 -1.88 2.74
C LYS A 53 -18.09 -0.58 3.39
N LEU A 54 -18.70 -0.67 4.56
CA LEU A 54 -19.21 0.46 5.35
C LEU A 54 -18.32 0.69 6.57
N LEU A 55 -17.73 1.87 6.67
CA LEU A 55 -16.89 2.26 7.80
C LEU A 55 -17.77 2.77 8.96
N HIS A 56 -17.54 2.29 10.18
CA HIS A 56 -18.33 2.64 11.37
C HIS A 56 -17.69 3.78 12.15
N LEU A 57 -17.91 5.03 11.73
CA LEU A 57 -17.35 6.20 12.41
C LEU A 57 -18.02 6.52 13.75
N TRP A 58 -19.23 6.00 14.03
CA TRP A 58 -19.93 6.30 15.29
C TRP A 58 -19.20 5.74 16.53
N ASP A 59 -18.47 4.62 16.39
CA ASP A 59 -17.70 3.99 17.45
C ASP A 59 -16.26 4.52 17.53
N ILE A 60 -15.88 5.48 16.65
CA ILE A 60 -14.52 6.00 16.51
C ILE A 60 -14.40 7.36 17.22
N PRO A 61 -13.36 7.58 18.06
CA PRO A 61 -13.06 8.88 18.62
C PRO A 61 -12.90 9.98 17.54
N SER A 62 -13.42 11.17 17.82
CA SER A 62 -13.51 12.26 16.84
C SER A 62 -12.16 12.74 16.29
N ASP A 63 -11.11 12.65 17.10
CA ASP A 63 -9.73 13.05 16.78
C ASP A 63 -9.07 12.20 15.70
N ILE A 64 -9.48 10.91 15.57
CA ILE A 64 -8.93 9.99 14.57
C ILE A 64 -9.84 9.76 13.35
N ARG A 65 -11.10 10.26 13.39
CA ARG A 65 -12.07 10.05 12.29
C ARG A 65 -11.56 10.57 10.96
N LYS A 66 -10.96 11.77 10.96
CA LYS A 66 -10.43 12.37 9.72
C LYS A 66 -9.37 11.48 9.09
N GLU A 67 -8.43 10.98 9.89
CA GLU A 67 -7.38 10.08 9.40
C GLU A 67 -7.96 8.81 8.77
N LEU A 68 -8.98 8.21 9.39
CA LEU A 68 -9.65 7.02 8.86
C LEU A 68 -10.40 7.31 7.57
N ILE A 69 -11.09 8.45 7.48
CA ILE A 69 -11.76 8.88 6.25
C ILE A 69 -10.74 9.07 5.11
N ASP A 70 -9.65 9.79 5.36
CA ASP A 70 -8.61 10.04 4.36
C ASP A 70 -8.01 8.72 3.83
N ARG A 71 -7.79 7.74 4.72
CA ARG A 71 -7.33 6.39 4.34
C ARG A 71 -8.36 5.62 3.53
N PHE A 72 -9.62 5.70 3.91
CA PHE A 72 -10.73 5.07 3.22
C PHE A 72 -10.93 5.65 1.81
N GLU A 73 -10.80 6.98 1.66
CA GLU A 73 -10.77 7.64 0.36
C GLU A 73 -9.57 7.19 -0.49
N MET A 74 -8.40 7.03 0.12
CA MET A 74 -7.21 6.52 -0.56
C MET A 74 -7.42 5.07 -1.05
N GLU A 75 -8.07 4.21 -0.25
CA GLU A 75 -8.46 2.85 -0.64
C GLU A 75 -9.36 2.87 -1.87
N TYR A 76 -10.41 3.69 -1.86
CA TYR A 76 -11.31 3.87 -3.01
C TYR A 76 -10.55 4.26 -4.28
N HIS A 77 -9.69 5.27 -4.20
CA HIS A 77 -8.92 5.74 -5.35
C HIS A 77 -7.87 4.73 -5.81
N THR A 78 -7.29 3.93 -4.91
CA THR A 78 -6.35 2.87 -5.26
C THR A 78 -7.05 1.74 -6.01
N GLY A 79 -8.25 1.34 -5.59
CA GLY A 79 -9.07 0.37 -6.30
C GLY A 79 -9.57 0.84 -7.67
N ARG A 80 -9.33 2.09 -8.06
CA ARG A 80 -9.60 2.60 -9.42
C ARG A 80 -8.39 2.51 -10.36
N ILE A 81 -7.26 2.00 -9.90
CA ILE A 81 -6.15 1.67 -10.80
C ILE A 81 -6.62 0.56 -11.74
N SER A 82 -6.43 0.76 -13.05
CA SER A 82 -6.82 -0.21 -14.06
C SER A 82 -5.89 -1.42 -14.01
N SER A 83 -6.34 -2.49 -13.37
CA SER A 83 -5.65 -3.78 -13.30
C SER A 83 -6.64 -4.89 -12.99
N GLU A 84 -6.58 -5.99 -13.70
CA GLU A 84 -7.37 -7.20 -13.43
C GLU A 84 -7.03 -7.82 -12.06
N TYR A 85 -5.81 -7.60 -11.59
CA TYR A 85 -5.25 -8.16 -10.36
C TYR A 85 -5.46 -7.29 -9.12
N LEU A 86 -6.31 -6.27 -9.24
CA LEU A 86 -6.78 -5.43 -8.12
C LEU A 86 -8.30 -5.50 -8.06
N VAL A 87 -8.86 -5.54 -6.86
CA VAL A 87 -10.32 -5.44 -6.67
C VAL A 87 -10.77 -4.04 -7.05
N HIS A 88 -11.66 -3.95 -8.05
CA HIS A 88 -12.06 -2.67 -8.61
C HIS A 88 -13.07 -1.94 -7.72
N SER A 89 -12.79 -0.67 -7.39
CA SER A 89 -13.72 0.23 -6.69
C SER A 89 -14.66 0.90 -7.69
N CYS A 90 -15.97 0.61 -7.56
CA CYS A 90 -16.99 1.07 -8.50
C CYS A 90 -17.61 2.40 -8.10
N ASP A 91 -17.91 2.59 -6.81
CA ASP A 91 -18.65 3.73 -6.28
C ASP A 91 -18.27 4.01 -4.82
N ALA A 92 -18.57 5.20 -4.32
CA ALA A 92 -18.39 5.56 -2.92
C ALA A 92 -19.39 6.62 -2.49
N GLY A 93 -19.76 6.62 -1.21
CA GLY A 93 -20.71 7.58 -0.66
C GLY A 93 -20.71 7.59 0.86
N TYR A 94 -21.79 8.17 1.42
CA TYR A 94 -22.02 8.24 2.85
C TYR A 94 -23.40 7.70 3.19
N LEU A 95 -23.51 6.95 4.29
CA LEU A 95 -24.74 6.46 4.88
C LEU A 95 -24.77 6.91 6.36
N ASP A 96 -25.71 7.77 6.72
CA ASP A 96 -25.81 8.35 8.07
C ASP A 96 -24.48 8.91 8.63
N GLY A 97 -23.71 9.61 7.77
CA GLY A 97 -22.41 10.19 8.12
C GLY A 97 -21.25 9.19 8.11
N ASN A 98 -21.48 7.93 7.78
CA ASN A 98 -20.46 6.87 7.68
C ASN A 98 -20.11 6.64 6.22
N PRO A 99 -18.83 6.67 5.82
CA PRO A 99 -18.44 6.46 4.44
C PRO A 99 -18.55 4.98 4.04
N TYR A 100 -18.95 4.72 2.80
CA TYR A 100 -18.92 3.40 2.21
C TYR A 100 -18.20 3.39 0.85
N ILE A 101 -17.62 2.24 0.50
CA ILE A 101 -17.07 1.93 -0.83
C ILE A 101 -17.84 0.75 -1.40
N VAL A 102 -18.26 0.86 -2.66
CA VAL A 102 -18.81 -0.26 -3.44
C VAL A 102 -17.72 -0.74 -4.38
N MET A 103 -17.43 -2.03 -4.36
CA MET A 103 -16.40 -2.68 -5.15
C MET A 103 -16.91 -3.93 -5.85
N GLU A 104 -16.20 -4.43 -6.84
CA GLU A 104 -16.54 -5.70 -7.48
C GLU A 104 -16.65 -6.82 -6.44
N PHE A 105 -17.58 -7.73 -6.66
CA PHE A 105 -17.78 -8.89 -5.81
C PHE A 105 -16.92 -10.05 -6.29
N CYS A 106 -16.08 -10.61 -5.42
CA CYS A 106 -15.24 -11.76 -5.71
C CYS A 106 -15.87 -13.01 -5.08
N GLY A 107 -16.55 -13.81 -5.88
CA GLY A 107 -17.33 -14.97 -5.40
C GLY A 107 -16.49 -16.18 -5.00
N GLY A 108 -15.21 -16.23 -5.34
CA GLY A 108 -14.31 -17.34 -5.02
C GLY A 108 -13.73 -17.34 -3.61
N GLY A 109 -14.10 -16.35 -2.77
CA GLY A 109 -13.55 -16.18 -1.42
C GLY A 109 -12.13 -15.60 -1.43
N ASP A 110 -11.38 -15.82 -0.34
CA ASP A 110 -10.00 -15.40 -0.19
C ASP A 110 -9.01 -16.58 -0.27
N LEU A 111 -7.71 -16.30 -0.17
CA LEU A 111 -6.67 -17.33 -0.22
C LEU A 111 -6.52 -18.17 1.06
N THR A 112 -7.21 -17.87 2.16
CA THR A 112 -7.08 -18.64 3.41
C THR A 112 -7.46 -20.11 3.23
N SER A 113 -8.43 -20.39 2.35
CA SER A 113 -8.89 -21.73 2.01
C SER A 113 -8.04 -22.47 0.94
N ARG A 114 -6.97 -21.85 0.45
CA ARG A 114 -6.13 -22.35 -0.66
C ARG A 114 -4.71 -22.73 -0.24
N MET A 115 -4.49 -22.92 1.04
CA MET A 115 -3.17 -23.30 1.57
C MET A 115 -2.83 -24.74 1.19
N ASN A 116 -1.55 -24.98 0.85
CA ASN A 116 -1.03 -26.28 0.45
C ASN A 116 -1.75 -26.87 -0.78
N ASP A 117 -2.05 -26.03 -1.76
CA ASP A 117 -2.65 -26.41 -3.05
C ASP A 117 -1.56 -26.95 -4.01
N ASP A 118 -1.96 -27.41 -5.20
CA ASP A 118 -0.99 -27.89 -6.18
C ASP A 118 -0.05 -26.77 -6.66
N GLY A 119 1.18 -27.16 -7.06
CA GLY A 119 2.21 -26.19 -7.41
C GLY A 119 1.87 -25.34 -8.65
N ALA A 120 1.11 -25.85 -9.61
CA ALA A 120 0.70 -25.11 -10.80
C ALA A 120 -0.31 -23.99 -10.43
N ARG A 121 -1.31 -24.33 -9.61
CA ARG A 121 -2.29 -23.35 -9.14
C ARG A 121 -1.64 -22.31 -8.24
N THR A 122 -0.73 -22.71 -7.37
CA THR A 122 0.08 -21.80 -6.55
C THR A 122 0.91 -20.86 -7.43
N ALA A 123 1.50 -21.35 -8.53
CA ALA A 123 2.24 -20.53 -9.48
C ALA A 123 1.34 -19.49 -10.17
N LYS A 124 0.09 -19.87 -10.51
CA LYS A 124 -0.91 -18.93 -11.04
C LYS A 124 -1.20 -17.83 -10.02
N TYR A 125 -1.54 -18.19 -8.78
CA TYR A 125 -1.81 -17.19 -7.73
C TYR A 125 -0.62 -16.29 -7.45
N ALA A 126 0.59 -16.85 -7.42
CA ALA A 126 1.83 -16.08 -7.25
C ALA A 126 2.00 -15.04 -8.36
N ARG A 127 1.76 -15.41 -9.63
CA ARG A 127 1.82 -14.46 -10.76
C ARG A 127 0.74 -13.38 -10.66
N ASP A 128 -0.50 -13.76 -10.35
CA ASP A 128 -1.61 -12.81 -10.21
C ASP A 128 -1.33 -11.77 -9.10
N ILE A 129 -0.89 -12.23 -7.92
CA ILE A 129 -0.51 -11.36 -6.80
C ILE A 129 0.62 -10.41 -7.20
N LEU A 130 1.67 -10.93 -7.83
CA LEU A 130 2.80 -10.12 -8.27
C LEU A 130 2.42 -9.10 -9.34
N ARG A 131 1.51 -9.42 -10.27
CA ARG A 131 0.96 -8.47 -11.25
C ARG A 131 0.14 -7.37 -10.57
N GLY A 132 -0.64 -7.72 -9.54
CA GLY A 132 -1.35 -6.76 -8.71
C GLY A 132 -0.40 -5.82 -7.95
N LEU A 133 0.65 -6.36 -7.33
CA LEU A 133 1.69 -5.56 -6.68
C LEU A 133 2.45 -4.68 -7.68
N ASP A 134 2.77 -5.19 -8.88
CA ASP A 134 3.44 -4.42 -9.92
C ASP A 134 2.59 -3.23 -10.37
N ALA A 135 1.28 -3.42 -10.54
CA ALA A 135 0.34 -2.33 -10.83
C ALA A 135 0.30 -1.27 -9.71
N LEU A 136 0.34 -1.69 -8.44
CA LEU A 136 0.43 -0.75 -7.31
C LEU A 136 1.75 0.01 -7.31
N HIS A 137 2.87 -0.70 -7.43
CA HIS A 137 4.22 -0.13 -7.40
C HIS A 137 4.46 0.85 -8.55
N ALA A 138 3.97 0.54 -9.77
CA ALA A 138 4.01 1.43 -10.93
C ALA A 138 3.22 2.74 -10.70
N ASN A 139 2.22 2.71 -9.83
CA ASN A 139 1.45 3.88 -9.41
C ASN A 139 1.97 4.53 -8.11
N GLY A 140 3.19 4.19 -7.68
CA GLY A 140 3.82 4.75 -6.48
C GLY A 140 3.14 4.35 -5.19
N LYS A 141 2.49 3.19 -5.15
CA LYS A 141 1.78 2.68 -3.97
C LYS A 141 2.41 1.39 -3.48
N VAL A 142 2.37 1.20 -2.16
CA VAL A 142 2.81 -0.03 -1.48
C VAL A 142 1.61 -0.59 -0.73
N HIS A 143 1.35 -1.89 -0.84
CA HIS A 143 0.18 -2.54 -0.24
C HIS A 143 0.24 -2.54 1.30
N ARG A 144 1.39 -2.90 1.88
CA ARG A 144 1.72 -2.88 3.32
C ARG A 144 1.02 -3.91 4.20
N ASP A 145 -0.04 -4.54 3.76
CA ASP A 145 -0.82 -5.53 4.52
C ASP A 145 -1.17 -6.75 3.67
N LEU A 146 -0.20 -7.21 2.86
CA LEU A 146 -0.39 -8.39 2.04
C LEU A 146 -0.44 -9.64 2.93
N LYS A 147 -1.56 -10.36 2.87
CA LYS A 147 -1.86 -11.60 3.59
C LYS A 147 -2.99 -12.34 2.86
N PRO A 148 -3.25 -13.61 3.18
CA PRO A 148 -4.26 -14.42 2.47
C PRO A 148 -5.65 -13.78 2.42
N GLU A 149 -6.09 -13.15 3.51
CA GLU A 149 -7.41 -12.53 3.63
C GLU A 149 -7.58 -11.30 2.70
N ASN A 150 -6.45 -10.69 2.29
CA ASN A 150 -6.43 -9.52 1.42
C ASN A 150 -6.17 -9.87 -0.06
N VAL A 151 -6.29 -11.15 -0.41
CA VAL A 151 -6.23 -11.66 -1.79
C VAL A 151 -7.50 -12.42 -2.09
N LEU A 152 -8.38 -11.83 -2.89
CA LEU A 152 -9.68 -12.40 -3.24
C LEU A 152 -9.63 -13.12 -4.58
N ILE A 153 -10.42 -14.18 -4.71
CA ILE A 153 -10.53 -14.94 -5.95
C ILE A 153 -11.80 -14.51 -6.70
N LYS A 154 -11.62 -14.00 -7.92
CA LYS A 154 -12.70 -13.63 -8.82
C LYS A 154 -13.38 -14.89 -9.38
N GLU A 155 -14.57 -14.74 -9.99
CA GLU A 155 -15.31 -15.86 -10.61
C GLU A 155 -14.52 -16.60 -11.71
N ASN A 156 -13.66 -15.86 -12.44
CA ASN A 156 -12.77 -16.43 -13.46
C ASN A 156 -11.52 -17.11 -12.88
N GLY A 157 -11.39 -17.19 -11.56
CA GLY A 157 -10.25 -17.78 -10.86
C GLY A 157 -9.01 -16.89 -10.77
N THR A 158 -9.08 -15.62 -11.16
CA THR A 158 -7.99 -14.64 -10.98
C THR A 158 -7.88 -14.24 -9.51
N ALA A 159 -6.65 -14.22 -8.96
CA ALA A 159 -6.40 -13.67 -7.64
C ALA A 159 -6.18 -12.15 -7.73
N ALA A 160 -6.96 -11.40 -6.96
CA ALA A 160 -6.94 -9.94 -6.96
C ALA A 160 -6.71 -9.38 -5.55
N LEU A 161 -5.86 -8.35 -5.45
CA LEU A 161 -5.54 -7.69 -4.20
C LEU A 161 -6.66 -6.74 -3.77
N THR A 162 -6.91 -6.67 -2.45
CA THR A 162 -7.88 -5.77 -1.82
C THR A 162 -7.30 -5.13 -0.55
N ASP A 163 -8.02 -4.23 0.08
CA ASP A 163 -7.60 -3.54 1.33
C ASP A 163 -6.28 -2.76 1.21
N PHE A 164 -6.18 -1.95 0.16
CA PHE A 164 -5.00 -1.15 -0.17
C PHE A 164 -4.70 -0.06 0.86
N GLY A 165 -3.67 -0.26 1.69
CA GLY A 165 -3.02 0.86 2.39
C GLY A 165 -3.78 1.51 3.55
N ILE A 166 -4.86 0.89 4.10
CA ILE A 166 -5.45 1.31 5.40
C ILE A 166 -4.46 1.09 6.55
N ALA A 167 -3.35 0.43 6.29
CA ALA A 167 -2.28 0.12 7.22
C ALA A 167 -1.38 1.34 7.53
N GLY A 168 -1.97 2.45 7.99
CA GLY A 168 -1.25 3.42 8.78
C GLY A 168 -0.96 2.86 10.17
N ASP A 169 -0.29 3.62 11.02
CA ASP A 169 0.30 3.21 12.29
C ASP A 169 -0.25 1.94 12.97
N ARG A 170 0.46 0.81 12.78
CA ARG A 170 0.10 -0.49 13.37
C ARG A 170 0.17 -0.49 14.90
N ASN A 171 0.87 0.48 15.54
CA ASN A 171 0.85 0.64 16.99
C ASN A 171 -0.51 1.16 17.48
N LYS A 172 -1.18 2.05 16.73
CA LYS A 172 -2.57 2.41 17.00
C LYS A 172 -3.49 1.20 16.86
N ARG A 173 -3.28 0.33 15.85
CA ARG A 173 -4.03 -0.93 15.73
C ARG A 173 -3.89 -1.84 16.96
N MET A 174 -2.72 -1.87 17.61
CA MET A 174 -2.57 -2.63 18.88
C MET A 174 -3.37 -2.01 20.03
N THR A 175 -3.33 -0.68 20.17
CA THR A 175 -4.07 0.05 21.20
C THR A 175 -5.57 0.01 20.94
N GLU A 176 -5.99 0.18 19.68
CA GLU A 176 -7.37 0.16 19.25
C GLU A 176 -7.99 -1.26 19.33
N ARG A 177 -7.22 -2.32 18.99
CA ARG A 177 -7.66 -3.72 19.15
C ARG A 177 -7.80 -4.16 20.60
N ASN A 178 -7.01 -3.62 21.53
CA ASN A 178 -7.20 -3.82 22.97
C ASN A 178 -8.53 -3.24 23.46
N ILE A 179 -9.07 -2.21 22.80
CA ILE A 179 -10.38 -1.64 23.10
C ILE A 179 -11.51 -2.57 22.66
N PHE A 180 -11.33 -3.37 21.59
CA PHE A 180 -12.38 -4.25 21.02
C PHE A 180 -12.24 -5.75 21.35
N GLY A 181 -11.26 -6.17 22.16
CA GLY A 181 -11.26 -7.45 22.88
C GLY A 181 -11.10 -8.75 22.08
N ARG A 182 -10.47 -8.75 20.87
CA ARG A 182 -10.23 -9.98 20.09
C ARG A 182 -8.72 -10.30 19.93
N PRO A 183 -8.13 -11.18 20.79
CA PRO A 183 -6.68 -11.46 20.77
C PRO A 183 -6.19 -12.23 19.54
N TYR A 184 -6.96 -13.13 18.97
CA TYR A 184 -6.51 -14.06 17.93
C TYR A 184 -6.18 -13.44 16.56
N GLN A 185 -6.79 -12.31 16.20
CA GLN A 185 -6.49 -11.62 14.92
C GLN A 185 -5.17 -10.84 14.93
N ILE A 186 -4.59 -10.62 16.10
CA ILE A 186 -3.37 -9.81 16.27
C ILE A 186 -2.16 -10.55 15.69
N PHE A 187 -2.00 -11.84 16.01
CA PHE A 187 -0.82 -12.62 15.61
C PHE A 187 -0.73 -12.83 14.10
N GLY A 188 -1.86 -13.08 13.42
CA GLY A 188 -1.91 -13.29 11.99
C GLY A 188 -1.33 -12.13 11.15
N THR A 189 -1.59 -10.88 11.55
CA THR A 189 -1.07 -9.73 10.81
C THR A 189 0.45 -9.54 10.99
N TYR A 190 1.01 -9.93 12.15
CA TYR A 190 2.47 -9.84 12.38
C TYR A 190 3.28 -10.89 11.63
N ALA A 191 2.65 -12.00 11.22
CA ALA A 191 3.32 -13.05 10.47
C ALA A 191 3.95 -12.56 9.16
N TYR A 192 3.30 -11.62 8.48
CA TYR A 192 3.71 -11.12 7.16
C TYR A 192 4.56 -9.84 7.23
N MET A 193 4.80 -9.32 8.44
CA MET A 193 5.51 -8.06 8.63
C MET A 193 7.03 -8.23 8.47
N PRO A 194 7.70 -7.41 7.62
CA PRO A 194 9.13 -7.47 7.45
C PRO A 194 9.89 -6.98 8.70
N PRO A 195 11.14 -7.48 8.92
CA PRO A 195 11.95 -7.17 10.09
C PRO A 195 12.16 -5.68 10.35
N GLU A 196 12.33 -4.88 9.29
CA GLU A 196 12.52 -3.43 9.38
C GLU A 196 11.30 -2.70 9.92
N GLN A 197 10.12 -3.29 9.89
CA GLN A 197 8.88 -2.70 10.41
C GLN A 197 8.52 -3.16 11.81
N VAL A 198 9.17 -4.21 12.33
CA VAL A 198 8.91 -4.75 13.67
C VAL A 198 9.50 -3.86 14.76
N ASN A 199 10.68 -3.26 14.57
CA ASN A 199 11.42 -2.47 15.56
C ASN A 199 11.42 -0.97 15.22
N ARG A 200 10.39 -0.25 15.62
CA ARG A 200 10.24 1.19 15.38
C ARG A 200 11.14 2.07 16.26
N ARG A 201 11.67 1.56 17.39
CA ARG A 201 12.54 2.34 18.31
C ARG A 201 13.95 2.57 17.78
N ALA A 202 14.37 1.88 16.74
CA ALA A 202 15.72 1.97 16.16
C ALA A 202 15.78 2.73 14.82
N GLY A 203 14.88 3.68 14.58
CA GLY A 203 14.77 4.38 13.29
C GLY A 203 14.06 3.50 12.26
N GLY A 204 12.74 3.66 12.14
CA GLY A 204 11.96 2.90 11.16
C GLY A 204 12.45 3.15 9.74
N SER A 205 12.33 2.14 8.87
CA SER A 205 12.70 2.29 7.46
C SER A 205 11.60 2.97 6.66
N THR A 206 11.98 3.62 5.58
CA THR A 206 11.05 4.06 4.54
C THR A 206 10.27 2.86 3.99
N VAL A 207 8.97 3.03 3.77
CA VAL A 207 8.13 1.97 3.20
C VAL A 207 8.33 1.93 1.69
N LEU A 208 8.92 0.85 1.23
CA LEU A 208 9.30 0.61 -0.16
C LEU A 208 8.56 -0.60 -0.73
N PRO A 209 8.55 -0.81 -2.06
CA PRO A 209 8.07 -2.04 -2.69
C PRO A 209 8.66 -3.32 -2.09
N THR A 210 9.91 -3.26 -1.60
CA THR A 210 10.58 -4.37 -0.90
C THR A 210 9.84 -4.84 0.36
N THR A 211 9.03 -3.98 0.99
CA THR A 211 8.13 -4.33 2.10
C THR A 211 7.11 -5.37 1.66
N ASP A 212 6.44 -5.14 0.52
CA ASP A 212 5.46 -6.08 -0.04
C ASP A 212 6.14 -7.38 -0.51
N MET A 213 7.40 -7.32 -0.97
CA MET A 213 8.14 -8.52 -1.37
C MET A 213 8.38 -9.46 -0.20
N PHE A 214 8.66 -8.95 1.02
CA PHE A 214 8.78 -9.82 2.19
C PHE A 214 7.44 -10.47 2.54
N SER A 215 6.37 -9.68 2.60
CA SER A 215 5.02 -10.18 2.87
C SER A 215 4.58 -11.21 1.83
N PHE A 216 4.91 -10.98 0.55
CA PHE A 216 4.70 -11.95 -0.53
C PHE A 216 5.50 -13.25 -0.30
N GLY A 217 6.76 -13.16 0.13
CA GLY A 217 7.58 -14.34 0.44
C GLY A 217 6.97 -15.20 1.54
N VAL A 218 6.45 -14.58 2.61
CA VAL A 218 5.74 -15.30 3.69
C VAL A 218 4.46 -15.95 3.17
N LEU A 219 3.64 -15.19 2.42
CA LEU A 219 2.39 -15.68 1.84
C LEU A 219 2.65 -16.85 0.88
N LEU A 220 3.64 -16.72 -0.02
CA LEU A 220 4.00 -17.77 -0.97
C LEU A 220 4.47 -19.05 -0.26
N TYR A 221 5.32 -18.90 0.76
CA TYR A 221 5.76 -20.05 1.56
C TYR A 221 4.56 -20.75 2.20
N GLN A 222 3.63 -20.00 2.75
CA GLN A 222 2.43 -20.55 3.38
C GLN A 222 1.50 -21.22 2.34
N LEU A 223 1.32 -20.65 1.17
CA LEU A 223 0.55 -21.26 0.09
C LEU A 223 1.14 -22.61 -0.34
N LEU A 224 2.48 -22.72 -0.39
CA LEU A 224 3.20 -23.91 -0.81
C LEU A 224 3.21 -25.01 0.27
N THR A 225 3.26 -24.66 1.55
CA THR A 225 3.55 -25.61 2.64
C THR A 225 2.44 -25.74 3.66
N GLY A 226 1.44 -24.83 3.64
CA GLY A 226 0.44 -24.72 4.70
C GLY A 226 0.98 -24.17 6.03
N LYS A 227 2.27 -23.78 6.10
CA LYS A 227 2.96 -23.36 7.33
C LYS A 227 3.55 -21.96 7.16
N LEU A 228 3.79 -21.28 8.27
CA LEU A 228 4.56 -20.04 8.29
C LEU A 228 6.07 -20.33 8.27
N PRO A 229 6.90 -19.50 7.59
CA PRO A 229 8.33 -19.82 7.36
C PRO A 229 9.18 -19.78 8.64
N PHE A 230 8.84 -18.96 9.62
CA PHE A 230 9.67 -18.72 10.81
C PHE A 230 9.16 -19.46 12.06
N GLY A 231 8.16 -20.34 11.92
CA GLY A 231 7.56 -21.16 13.00
C GLY A 231 6.09 -20.83 13.26
N THR A 232 5.55 -21.37 14.34
CA THR A 232 4.15 -21.17 14.75
C THR A 232 3.93 -19.83 15.45
N LEU A 233 2.68 -19.38 15.52
CA LEU A 233 2.26 -18.14 16.19
C LEU A 233 1.03 -18.42 17.05
N GLU A 234 1.23 -19.08 18.18
CA GLU A 234 0.16 -19.47 19.11
C GLU A 234 0.10 -18.51 20.31
N ASP A 235 1.25 -17.97 20.74
CA ASP A 235 1.36 -17.07 21.86
C ASP A 235 2.35 -15.90 21.63
N HIS A 236 2.53 -15.04 22.64
CA HIS A 236 3.46 -13.90 22.58
C HIS A 236 4.94 -14.33 22.52
N ASN A 237 5.30 -15.48 23.10
CA ASN A 237 6.68 -16.00 23.05
C ASN A 237 7.00 -16.51 21.66
N ASP A 238 6.02 -17.11 20.98
CA ASP A 238 6.14 -17.54 19.61
C ASP A 238 6.32 -16.33 18.68
N LEU A 239 5.59 -15.25 18.90
CA LEU A 239 5.77 -14.02 18.13
C LEU A 239 7.20 -13.46 18.26
N ALA A 240 7.76 -13.42 19.47
CA ALA A 240 9.12 -12.95 19.69
C ALA A 240 10.15 -13.84 18.97
N ARG A 241 10.00 -15.17 19.06
CA ARG A 241 10.87 -16.13 18.36
C ARG A 241 10.74 -16.04 16.84
N TYR A 242 9.51 -15.91 16.34
CA TYR A 242 9.21 -15.74 14.93
C TYR A 242 9.92 -14.49 14.36
N GLN A 243 9.82 -13.37 15.06
CA GLN A 243 10.45 -12.12 14.68
C GLN A 243 11.99 -12.20 14.72
N LEU A 244 12.56 -12.88 15.72
CA LEU A 244 14.02 -13.11 15.81
C LEU A 244 14.53 -13.94 14.62
N ARG A 245 13.84 -15.04 14.27
CA ARG A 245 14.19 -15.86 13.11
C ARG A 245 14.04 -15.07 11.80
N GLY A 246 12.99 -14.27 11.65
CA GLY A 246 12.81 -13.39 10.49
C GLY A 246 13.96 -12.40 10.31
N LYS A 247 14.48 -11.83 11.41
CA LYS A 247 15.66 -10.96 11.40
C LYS A 247 16.96 -11.69 11.06
N ALA A 248 17.10 -12.93 11.51
CA ALA A 248 18.26 -13.76 11.23
C ALA A 248 18.23 -14.40 9.84
N GLY A 249 17.08 -14.33 9.12
CA GLY A 249 16.87 -15.03 7.85
C GLY A 249 16.80 -16.56 8.03
N GLU A 250 16.42 -17.02 9.24
CA GLU A 250 16.32 -18.44 9.60
C GLU A 250 14.90 -18.93 9.35
N TRP A 251 14.66 -19.58 8.23
CA TRP A 251 13.36 -20.15 7.87
C TRP A 251 13.52 -21.61 7.39
N ASP A 252 12.45 -22.39 7.45
CA ASP A 252 12.45 -23.81 7.06
C ASP A 252 12.50 -23.96 5.53
N ARG A 253 13.69 -24.22 4.99
CA ARG A 253 13.93 -24.48 3.56
C ARG A 253 13.56 -25.90 3.15
N MET A 254 13.65 -26.85 4.08
CA MET A 254 13.45 -28.26 3.79
C MET A 254 12.03 -28.59 3.35
N SER A 255 11.06 -27.87 3.88
CA SER A 255 9.64 -28.03 3.46
C SER A 255 9.41 -27.73 1.98
N LEU A 256 10.25 -26.91 1.33
CA LEU A 256 10.15 -26.65 -0.11
C LEU A 256 10.88 -27.69 -0.97
N ALA A 257 11.92 -28.34 -0.42
CA ALA A 257 12.78 -29.23 -1.19
C ALA A 257 12.03 -30.45 -1.78
N SER A 258 10.97 -30.91 -1.12
CA SER A 258 10.14 -32.05 -1.56
C SER A 258 9.07 -31.67 -2.59
N LEU A 259 8.85 -30.38 -2.84
CA LEU A 259 7.84 -29.94 -3.77
C LEU A 259 8.28 -30.02 -5.24
N PRO A 260 7.35 -30.20 -6.20
CA PRO A 260 7.66 -30.02 -7.61
C PRO A 260 8.29 -28.66 -7.84
N ARG A 261 9.46 -28.62 -8.52
CA ARG A 261 10.28 -27.41 -8.73
C ARG A 261 10.76 -26.75 -7.43
N GLY A 262 10.95 -27.52 -6.36
CA GLY A 262 11.28 -27.05 -5.02
C GLY A 262 12.48 -26.09 -4.96
N SER A 263 13.55 -26.35 -5.73
CA SER A 263 14.71 -25.45 -5.81
C SER A 263 14.40 -24.09 -6.44
N GLN A 264 13.45 -24.02 -7.38
CA GLN A 264 13.02 -22.75 -7.97
C GLN A 264 12.17 -21.95 -6.98
N TRP A 265 11.26 -22.62 -6.29
CA TRP A 265 10.47 -22.02 -5.20
C TRP A 265 11.37 -21.52 -4.07
N GLU A 266 12.33 -22.33 -3.64
CA GLU A 266 13.27 -21.92 -2.60
C GLU A 266 14.04 -20.66 -2.99
N ARG A 267 14.53 -20.58 -4.24
CA ARG A 267 15.23 -19.40 -4.75
C ARG A 267 14.36 -18.14 -4.69
N LEU A 268 13.09 -18.22 -5.11
CA LEU A 268 12.17 -17.08 -5.08
C LEU A 268 11.88 -16.68 -3.63
N VAL A 269 11.49 -17.63 -2.77
CA VAL A 269 11.17 -17.39 -1.36
C VAL A 269 12.38 -16.80 -0.63
N ALA A 270 13.59 -17.35 -0.83
CA ALA A 270 14.81 -16.86 -0.20
C ALA A 270 15.10 -15.39 -0.53
N GLN A 271 14.92 -14.99 -1.79
CA GLN A 271 15.14 -13.61 -2.21
C GLN A 271 14.05 -12.65 -1.70
N CYS A 272 12.83 -13.15 -1.48
CA CYS A 272 11.76 -12.39 -0.86
C CYS A 272 11.94 -12.24 0.66
N LEU A 273 12.38 -13.31 1.34
CA LEU A 273 12.57 -13.32 2.80
C LEU A 273 13.93 -12.77 3.25
N GLU A 274 14.73 -12.17 2.35
CA GLU A 274 15.98 -11.51 2.70
C GLU A 274 15.73 -10.44 3.78
N PRO A 275 16.38 -10.55 4.97
CA PRO A 275 16.14 -9.63 6.07
C PRO A 275 16.56 -8.19 5.76
N ASP A 276 17.68 -8.00 5.06
CA ASP A 276 18.15 -6.70 4.61
C ASP A 276 17.34 -6.26 3.38
N TYR A 277 16.40 -5.33 3.59
CA TYR A 277 15.53 -4.83 2.52
C TYR A 277 16.30 -4.26 1.31
N LYS A 278 17.57 -3.84 1.48
CA LYS A 278 18.43 -3.34 0.38
C LYS A 278 18.96 -4.47 -0.52
N LYS A 279 19.01 -5.70 -0.02
CA LYS A 279 19.42 -6.90 -0.76
C LYS A 279 18.24 -7.73 -1.23
N ARG A 280 17.05 -7.47 -0.67
CA ARG A 280 15.79 -8.13 -1.04
C ARG A 280 15.42 -7.80 -2.48
N LEU A 281 14.58 -8.64 -3.12
CA LEU A 281 13.98 -8.34 -4.43
C LEU A 281 13.39 -6.92 -4.42
N PRO A 282 13.75 -6.07 -5.39
CA PRO A 282 13.39 -4.65 -5.34
C PRO A 282 11.90 -4.38 -5.58
N ASN A 283 11.22 -5.22 -6.34
CA ASN A 283 9.82 -5.05 -6.75
C ASN A 283 9.20 -6.34 -7.29
N ALA A 284 7.92 -6.31 -7.59
CA ALA A 284 7.14 -7.43 -8.10
C ALA A 284 7.58 -7.88 -9.50
N SER A 285 7.97 -6.97 -10.40
CA SER A 285 8.49 -7.33 -11.73
C SER A 285 9.74 -8.20 -11.66
N ALA A 286 10.63 -7.97 -10.68
CA ALA A 286 11.80 -8.82 -10.48
C ALA A 286 11.41 -10.21 -9.98
N ALA A 287 10.41 -10.30 -9.07
CA ALA A 287 9.91 -11.56 -8.55
C ALA A 287 9.17 -12.41 -9.60
N LEU A 288 8.39 -11.78 -10.49
CA LEU A 288 7.68 -12.46 -11.59
C LEU A 288 8.58 -13.33 -12.46
N LYS A 289 9.83 -12.89 -12.70
CA LYS A 289 10.83 -13.63 -13.51
C LYS A 289 11.32 -14.90 -12.84
N LEU A 290 11.08 -15.08 -11.55
CA LEU A 290 11.53 -16.22 -10.75
C LEU A 290 10.42 -17.22 -10.45
N VAL A 291 9.16 -16.91 -10.75
CA VAL A 291 8.03 -17.82 -10.54
C VAL A 291 8.21 -19.03 -11.45
N PRO A 292 8.21 -20.28 -10.91
CA PRO A 292 8.37 -21.49 -11.72
C PRO A 292 7.29 -21.60 -12.79
N ASP A 293 7.72 -22.04 -13.98
CA ASP A 293 6.82 -22.33 -15.09
C ASP A 293 6.39 -23.81 -15.04
N PHE A 294 5.08 -24.06 -14.99
CA PHE A 294 4.49 -25.41 -15.01
C PHE A 294 3.97 -25.82 -16.40
N GLY A 295 4.28 -25.02 -17.43
CA GLY A 295 3.88 -25.33 -18.81
C GLY A 295 2.40 -25.08 -19.12
N GLU A 296 1.67 -24.41 -18.25
CA GLU A 296 0.36 -23.88 -18.57
C GLU A 296 0.53 -22.67 -19.49
N HIS A 297 0.26 -22.87 -20.78
CA HIS A 297 -0.08 -21.77 -21.66
C HIS A 297 -1.42 -21.20 -21.20
N VAL A 298 -1.37 -20.26 -20.23
CA VAL A 298 -2.45 -19.30 -20.10
C VAL A 298 -2.34 -18.51 -21.41
N GLU A 299 -3.31 -18.69 -22.32
CA GLU A 299 -3.50 -17.76 -23.41
C GLU A 299 -3.51 -16.36 -22.78
N GLU A 300 -2.46 -15.58 -23.02
CA GLU A 300 -2.53 -14.16 -22.83
C GLU A 300 -3.63 -13.68 -23.78
N VAL A 301 -4.83 -13.59 -23.24
CA VAL A 301 -5.89 -12.80 -23.87
C VAL A 301 -5.33 -11.39 -23.83
N GLY A 302 -4.70 -11.02 -24.93
CA GLY A 302 -4.18 -9.69 -25.13
C GLY A 302 -5.35 -8.72 -25.06
N TYR A 303 -5.58 -8.18 -23.87
CA TYR A 303 -6.41 -7.00 -23.73
C TYR A 303 -5.67 -5.90 -24.48
N ALA A 304 -6.26 -5.51 -25.63
CA ALA A 304 -5.82 -4.30 -26.30
C ALA A 304 -5.81 -3.19 -25.22
N VAL A 305 -4.63 -2.73 -24.88
CA VAL A 305 -4.46 -1.52 -24.10
C VAL A 305 -5.15 -0.45 -24.92
N VAL A 306 -6.38 -0.08 -24.54
CA VAL A 306 -7.03 1.09 -25.09
C VAL A 306 -6.11 2.24 -24.70
N PRO A 307 -5.42 2.88 -25.66
CA PRO A 307 -4.56 4.01 -25.31
C PRO A 307 -5.45 5.04 -24.62
N PRO A 308 -4.96 5.69 -23.54
CA PRO A 308 -5.68 6.78 -22.93
C PRO A 308 -6.06 7.79 -24.01
N PRO A 309 -7.25 8.41 -23.96
CA PRO A 309 -7.65 9.42 -24.92
C PRO A 309 -6.53 10.46 -25.01
N PRO A 310 -6.20 10.95 -26.23
CA PRO A 310 -5.14 11.92 -26.41
C PRO A 310 -5.41 13.11 -25.50
N PRO A 311 -4.39 13.63 -24.80
CA PRO A 311 -4.56 14.79 -23.93
C PRO A 311 -5.11 15.93 -24.78
N VAL A 312 -6.22 16.50 -24.32
CA VAL A 312 -6.76 17.74 -24.87
C VAL A 312 -5.63 18.77 -24.76
N GLN A 313 -5.09 19.19 -25.88
CA GLN A 313 -4.06 20.23 -25.94
C GLN A 313 -4.70 21.55 -25.50
N GLN A 314 -4.66 21.80 -24.21
CA GLN A 314 -4.76 23.17 -23.69
C GLN A 314 -3.35 23.76 -23.75
N ASN A 315 -3.18 24.88 -24.41
CA ASN A 315 -1.98 25.71 -24.36
C ASN A 315 -1.81 26.30 -22.96
N LEU A 316 -1.38 25.47 -22.02
CA LEU A 316 -1.00 25.86 -20.66
C LEU A 316 0.52 25.98 -20.62
N GLN A 317 1.03 27.03 -19.98
CA GLN A 317 2.44 27.14 -19.63
C GLN A 317 2.82 25.82 -18.92
N LYS A 318 3.76 25.07 -19.49
CA LYS A 318 4.22 23.81 -18.91
C LYS A 318 4.87 24.08 -17.57
N GLY A 319 4.22 23.65 -16.50
CA GLY A 319 4.71 23.73 -15.14
C GLY A 319 5.21 22.37 -14.62
N TYR A 320 5.80 22.38 -13.42
CA TYR A 320 6.20 21.18 -12.70
C TYR A 320 5.55 21.18 -11.32
N ARG A 321 5.12 20.00 -10.85
CA ARG A 321 4.52 19.85 -9.53
C ARG A 321 4.95 18.56 -8.84
N LEU A 322 4.85 18.57 -7.53
CA LEU A 322 4.90 17.37 -6.70
C LEU A 322 3.47 16.98 -6.33
N ARG A 323 3.04 15.76 -6.62
CA ARG A 323 1.74 15.23 -6.23
C ARG A 323 1.90 14.10 -5.23
N ILE A 324 1.23 14.20 -4.10
CA ILE A 324 1.24 13.16 -3.06
C ILE A 324 0.39 11.97 -3.54
N LEU A 325 1.03 10.80 -3.73
CA LEU A 325 0.37 9.57 -4.15
C LEU A 325 -0.03 8.69 -2.97
N GLN A 326 0.67 8.80 -1.85
CA GLN A 326 0.43 8.04 -0.63
C GLN A 326 0.92 8.83 0.59
N GLY A 327 0.21 8.73 1.73
CA GLY A 327 0.52 9.43 2.96
C GLY A 327 -0.64 10.32 3.41
N MET A 328 -0.44 11.08 4.51
CA MET A 328 -1.49 11.90 5.15
C MET A 328 -2.06 12.99 4.23
N GLU A 329 -1.25 13.50 3.31
CA GLU A 329 -1.66 14.55 2.37
C GLU A 329 -2.04 14.00 0.98
N TYR A 330 -2.54 12.77 0.91
CA TYR A 330 -2.92 12.12 -0.35
C TYR A 330 -3.74 13.05 -1.26
N GLY A 331 -3.35 13.11 -2.54
CA GLY A 331 -3.98 13.93 -3.57
C GLY A 331 -3.56 15.40 -3.57
N LYS A 332 -2.86 15.90 -2.54
CA LYS A 332 -2.34 17.27 -2.51
C LYS A 332 -1.25 17.44 -3.56
N THR A 333 -1.23 18.62 -4.17
CA THR A 333 -0.23 19.02 -5.14
C THR A 333 0.51 20.26 -4.66
N TYR A 334 1.79 20.32 -4.98
CA TYR A 334 2.66 21.45 -4.73
C TYR A 334 3.20 21.93 -6.07
N ASP A 335 2.76 23.09 -6.53
CA ASP A 335 3.28 23.75 -7.73
C ASP A 335 4.71 24.24 -7.48
N LEU A 336 5.66 23.77 -8.25
CA LEU A 336 7.07 24.11 -8.03
C LEU A 336 7.41 25.51 -8.49
N LEU A 337 6.78 26.00 -9.55
CA LEU A 337 7.01 27.37 -10.03
C LEU A 337 6.60 28.37 -8.94
N GLU A 338 5.36 28.21 -8.42
CA GLU A 338 4.83 29.04 -7.36
C GLU A 338 5.72 29.00 -6.10
N LEU A 339 6.14 27.78 -5.67
CA LEU A 339 6.98 27.62 -4.48
C LEU A 339 8.36 28.27 -4.60
N PHE A 340 9.03 28.13 -5.75
CA PHE A 340 10.33 28.75 -5.97
C PHE A 340 10.25 30.28 -6.13
N GLU A 341 9.18 30.80 -6.72
CA GLU A 341 8.91 32.23 -6.84
C GLU A 341 8.60 32.87 -5.49
N GLN A 342 7.70 32.30 -4.70
CA GLN A 342 7.31 32.81 -3.37
C GLN A 342 8.52 32.86 -2.42
N ASN A 343 9.38 31.87 -2.44
CA ASN A 343 10.54 31.82 -1.57
C ASN A 343 11.75 32.61 -2.10
N SER A 344 11.73 33.09 -3.34
CA SER A 344 12.83 33.81 -3.99
C SER A 344 14.16 33.05 -3.89
N LYS A 345 14.13 31.73 -3.83
CA LYS A 345 15.25 30.84 -3.63
C LYS A 345 15.41 29.90 -4.83
N ARG A 346 16.58 29.25 -4.93
CA ARG A 346 16.83 28.16 -5.87
C ARG A 346 16.84 26.78 -5.22
N LEU A 347 16.60 26.75 -3.92
CA LEU A 347 16.66 25.58 -3.10
C LEU A 347 15.48 25.63 -2.13
N LEU A 348 14.66 24.59 -2.13
CA LEU A 348 13.55 24.41 -1.21
C LEU A 348 13.87 23.26 -0.26
N THR A 349 13.62 23.48 1.01
CA THR A 349 13.74 22.46 2.06
C THR A 349 12.41 21.84 2.36
N MET A 350 12.36 20.51 2.49
CA MET A 350 11.15 19.75 2.73
C MET A 350 11.32 18.75 3.87
N GLY A 351 10.29 18.58 4.68
CA GLY A 351 10.27 17.64 5.79
C GLY A 351 9.14 17.94 6.77
N ARG A 352 9.01 17.15 7.85
CA ARG A 352 7.91 17.31 8.81
C ARG A 352 8.04 18.53 9.74
N GLY A 353 9.21 19.15 9.83
CA GLY A 353 9.44 20.31 10.68
C GLY A 353 8.87 21.59 10.08
N THR A 354 8.33 22.47 10.93
CA THR A 354 7.72 23.76 10.55
C THR A 354 8.71 24.78 9.97
N MET A 355 10.03 24.56 10.15
CA MET A 355 11.07 25.44 9.65
C MET A 355 11.48 25.14 8.19
N ASN A 356 10.85 24.19 7.53
CA ASN A 356 11.07 23.94 6.11
C ASN A 356 10.30 24.95 5.25
N ASP A 357 10.77 25.18 4.02
CA ASP A 357 10.02 25.96 3.02
C ASP A 357 8.69 25.25 2.68
N VAL A 358 8.67 23.91 2.71
CA VAL A 358 7.48 23.09 2.60
C VAL A 358 7.42 22.10 3.76
N GLN A 359 6.45 22.29 4.65
CA GLN A 359 6.15 21.30 5.68
C GLN A 359 5.29 20.19 5.08
N LEU A 360 5.80 18.95 5.19
CA LEU A 360 5.05 17.75 4.81
C LEU A 360 4.44 17.12 6.06
N MET A 361 3.17 16.76 5.98
CA MET A 361 2.45 16.16 7.10
C MET A 361 2.62 14.64 7.09
N GLU A 362 2.88 14.07 8.25
CA GLU A 362 3.04 12.63 8.45
C GLU A 362 2.08 12.14 9.53
N TYR A 363 1.60 10.90 9.39
CA TYR A 363 0.95 10.22 10.50
C TYR A 363 1.97 10.06 11.64
N GLN A 364 1.55 9.75 12.86
CA GLN A 364 2.42 9.71 14.06
C GLN A 364 3.58 8.69 14.00
N SER A 365 3.98 8.25 12.82
CA SER A 365 5.01 7.22 12.60
C SER A 365 6.44 7.73 12.76
N TYR A 366 6.68 9.03 12.63
CA TYR A 366 7.99 9.67 12.73
C TYR A 366 9.08 9.12 11.78
N TYR A 367 8.68 8.55 10.64
CA TYR A 367 9.62 8.06 9.63
C TYR A 367 10.27 9.20 8.82
N MET A 368 9.57 10.30 8.67
CA MET A 368 10.11 11.49 8.01
C MET A 368 10.90 12.33 9.00
N SER A 369 12.13 12.72 8.63
CA SER A 369 12.94 13.63 9.42
C SER A 369 12.34 15.03 9.46
N ARG A 370 12.62 15.80 10.53
CA ARG A 370 12.22 17.21 10.60
C ARG A 370 12.74 18.00 9.41
N LYS A 371 14.00 17.80 9.03
CA LYS A 371 14.65 18.26 7.81
C LYS A 371 14.95 17.01 7.00
N HIS A 372 14.20 16.72 5.91
CA HIS A 372 14.27 15.40 5.26
C HIS A 372 15.02 15.45 3.94
N PHE A 373 14.60 16.31 3.01
CA PHE A 373 15.27 16.44 1.73
C PHE A 373 15.26 17.88 1.22
N THR A 374 16.06 18.12 0.20
CA THR A 374 16.20 19.40 -0.46
C THR A 374 15.95 19.26 -1.93
N LEU A 375 15.16 20.17 -2.52
CA LEU A 375 14.92 20.27 -3.95
C LEU A 375 15.59 21.54 -4.49
N GLU A 376 16.48 21.38 -5.45
CA GLU A 376 17.21 22.46 -6.11
C GLU A 376 16.72 22.62 -7.54
N ALA A 377 16.50 23.84 -8.01
CA ALA A 377 16.10 24.15 -9.37
C ALA A 377 17.16 24.99 -10.08
N ASP A 378 17.30 24.79 -11.41
CA ASP A 378 18.10 25.67 -12.25
C ASP A 378 17.46 27.07 -12.39
N ARG A 379 18.16 27.98 -13.09
CA ARG A 379 17.69 29.38 -13.26
C ARG A 379 16.38 29.49 -14.01
N GLU A 380 16.11 28.55 -14.91
CA GLU A 380 14.94 28.56 -15.79
C GLU A 380 13.78 27.71 -15.25
N LEU A 381 13.96 27.11 -14.06
CA LEU A 381 13.01 26.17 -13.45
C LEU A 381 12.62 24.98 -14.36
N LYS A 382 13.59 24.52 -15.16
CA LYS A 382 13.42 23.40 -16.09
C LYS A 382 14.09 22.12 -15.63
N THR A 383 15.08 22.23 -14.76
CA THR A 383 15.82 21.10 -14.20
C THR A 383 15.75 21.13 -12.69
N PHE A 384 15.40 19.98 -12.12
CA PHE A 384 15.28 19.80 -10.67
C PHE A 384 16.23 18.70 -10.22
N VAL A 385 16.93 18.95 -9.10
CA VAL A 385 17.81 17.99 -8.44
C VAL A 385 17.33 17.81 -7.01
N ILE A 386 17.04 16.57 -6.62
CA ILE A 386 16.69 16.21 -5.25
C ILE A 386 17.92 15.66 -4.51
N ARG A 387 18.09 16.06 -3.23
CA ARG A 387 19.19 15.62 -2.36
C ARG A 387 18.64 15.11 -1.05
N ASP A 388 19.16 14.00 -0.53
CA ASP A 388 18.82 13.54 0.80
C ASP A 388 19.40 14.47 1.85
N GLY A 389 18.60 14.85 2.86
CA GLY A 389 19.00 15.74 3.94
C GLY A 389 19.01 17.22 3.56
N GLN A 390 19.60 18.02 4.45
CA GLN A 390 19.65 19.48 4.34
C GLN A 390 20.96 20.03 4.90
N TRP A 391 21.39 21.18 4.36
CA TRP A 391 22.47 21.97 4.93
C TRP A 391 22.05 22.62 6.25
N ASP A 392 22.81 22.42 7.29
CA ASP A 392 22.60 23.05 8.59
C ASP A 392 23.52 24.26 8.72
N MET A 393 22.94 25.45 8.92
CA MET A 393 23.65 26.72 8.96
C MET A 393 24.49 26.91 10.24
N GLU A 394 24.05 26.28 11.35
CA GLU A 394 24.72 26.42 12.65
C GLU A 394 25.98 25.52 12.71
N SER A 395 25.78 24.24 12.38
CA SER A 395 26.89 23.27 12.37
C SER A 395 27.79 23.39 11.13
N ARG A 396 27.35 24.09 10.08
CA ARG A 396 27.99 24.19 8.76
C ARG A 396 28.26 22.81 8.14
N GLN A 397 27.29 21.89 8.28
CA GLN A 397 27.43 20.54 7.78
C GLN A 397 26.15 20.14 7.06
N TRP A 398 26.28 19.18 6.16
CA TRP A 398 25.14 18.52 5.52
C TRP A 398 24.65 17.40 6.44
N ASN A 399 23.39 17.50 6.89
CA ASN A 399 22.76 16.50 7.74
C ASN A 399 21.85 15.61 6.87
N PRO A 400 22.17 14.32 6.68
CA PRO A 400 21.31 13.40 5.96
C PRO A 400 20.02 13.15 6.75
N SER A 401 18.98 12.66 6.04
CA SER A 401 17.76 12.22 6.72
C SER A 401 18.00 10.91 7.49
N ALA A 402 17.18 10.65 8.51
CA ALA A 402 17.34 9.44 9.34
C ALA A 402 17.02 8.15 8.58
N ASN A 403 16.06 8.20 7.66
CA ASN A 403 15.54 7.00 6.95
C ASN A 403 15.79 7.03 5.44
N GLY A 404 16.55 8.02 4.96
CA GLY A 404 16.87 8.17 3.54
C GLY A 404 15.72 8.69 2.68
N THR A 405 16.09 9.33 1.59
CA THR A 405 15.20 9.72 0.49
C THR A 405 15.45 8.77 -0.68
N TYR A 406 14.37 8.33 -1.34
CA TYR A 406 14.46 7.37 -2.45
C TYR A 406 13.80 7.95 -3.69
N VAL A 407 14.40 7.72 -4.85
CA VAL A 407 13.82 8.02 -6.17
C VAL A 407 13.71 6.72 -6.93
N ASN A 408 12.49 6.35 -7.35
CA ASN A 408 12.20 5.08 -8.02
C ASN A 408 12.79 3.87 -7.25
N SER A 409 12.61 3.87 -5.92
CA SER A 409 13.11 2.86 -4.97
C SER A 409 14.64 2.80 -4.80
N THR A 410 15.40 3.69 -5.46
CA THR A 410 16.86 3.82 -5.27
C THR A 410 17.15 4.90 -4.24
N GLN A 411 17.91 4.57 -3.18
CA GLN A 411 18.31 5.56 -2.18
C GLN A 411 19.26 6.58 -2.79
N ILE A 412 18.96 7.86 -2.61
CA ILE A 412 19.82 8.96 -3.03
C ILE A 412 20.66 9.47 -1.85
N THR A 413 21.67 10.30 -2.15
CA THR A 413 22.57 10.88 -1.16
C THR A 413 22.54 12.41 -1.24
N GLN A 414 23.38 13.07 -0.45
CA GLN A 414 23.65 14.51 -0.54
C GLN A 414 24.19 14.97 -1.91
N MET A 415 24.76 14.07 -2.71
CA MET A 415 25.21 14.40 -4.06
C MET A 415 24.04 14.73 -5.00
N GLY A 416 22.87 14.21 -4.66
CA GLY A 416 21.62 14.44 -5.38
C GLY A 416 21.44 13.61 -6.63
N GLN A 417 20.21 13.65 -7.11
CA GLN A 417 19.78 13.00 -8.35
C GLN A 417 18.87 13.96 -9.12
N LYS A 418 19.05 14.03 -10.44
CA LYS A 418 18.16 14.78 -11.32
C LYS A 418 16.81 14.08 -11.38
N LEU A 419 15.73 14.87 -11.30
CA LEU A 419 14.36 14.39 -11.43
C LEU A 419 13.86 14.50 -12.88
N TYR A 420 13.12 13.48 -13.30
CA TYR A 420 12.42 13.43 -14.59
C TYR A 420 10.91 13.29 -14.34
N PRO A 421 10.04 13.89 -15.19
CA PRO A 421 8.60 13.69 -15.09
C PRO A 421 8.23 12.20 -15.04
N GLY A 422 7.46 11.82 -14.05
CA GLY A 422 7.10 10.44 -13.77
C GLY A 422 7.86 9.82 -12.59
N ASP A 423 9.00 10.39 -12.17
CA ASP A 423 9.75 9.88 -11.02
C ASP A 423 8.91 9.89 -9.74
N VAL A 424 9.08 8.82 -8.95
CA VAL A 424 8.43 8.64 -7.65
C VAL A 424 9.45 8.81 -6.54
N ILE A 425 9.25 9.85 -5.73
CA ILE A 425 10.05 10.15 -4.54
C ILE A 425 9.38 9.46 -3.34
N THR A 426 10.14 8.71 -2.55
CA THR A 426 9.63 8.10 -1.33
C THR A 426 10.41 8.60 -0.12
N VAL A 427 9.68 9.10 0.88
CA VAL A 427 10.20 9.64 2.15
C VAL A 427 9.32 9.16 3.30
N GLY A 428 9.87 8.37 4.21
CA GLY A 428 9.06 7.76 5.26
C GLY A 428 7.92 6.89 4.70
N GLU A 429 6.69 7.21 5.04
CA GLU A 429 5.49 6.53 4.52
C GLU A 429 4.83 7.25 3.34
N MET A 430 5.39 8.38 2.93
CA MET A 430 4.86 9.20 1.86
C MET A 430 5.51 8.86 0.53
N THR A 431 4.69 8.75 -0.52
CA THR A 431 5.16 8.72 -1.91
C THR A 431 4.67 9.94 -2.66
N ILE A 432 5.56 10.54 -3.43
CA ILE A 432 5.37 11.82 -4.11
C ILE A 432 5.75 11.63 -5.58
N LYS A 433 4.87 11.94 -6.51
CA LYS A 433 5.19 11.91 -7.93
C LYS A 433 5.64 13.27 -8.41
N PHE A 434 6.76 13.32 -9.12
CA PHE A 434 7.19 14.49 -9.85
C PHE A 434 6.53 14.50 -11.23
N GLU A 435 5.75 15.53 -11.54
CA GLU A 435 4.95 15.62 -12.74
C GLU A 435 5.20 16.92 -13.49
N GLN A 436 5.14 16.84 -14.84
CA GLN A 436 4.98 18.01 -15.72
C GLN A 436 3.50 18.09 -16.13
N TYR A 437 2.92 19.27 -16.16
CA TYR A 437 1.51 19.51 -16.53
C TYR A 437 1.40 20.73 -17.48
#